data_fabc6c60edb9519e1cab0b799730fc13
#
_entry.id   fabc6c60edb9519e1cab0b799730fc13
#
_cell.length_a   1.000
_cell.length_b   1.000
_cell.length_c   1.000
_cell.angle_alpha   90.00
_cell.angle_beta   90.00
_cell.angle_gamma   90.00
#
_symmetry.space_group_name_H-M   'P 1'
#
loop_
_entity.id
_entity.type
_entity.pdbx_description
1 polymer ?
#
loop_
_entity_poly.entity_id
_entity_poly.type
_entity_poly.pdbx_seq_one_letter_code
_entity_poly.pdbx_strand_id
1 'polypeptide(L)'
;MAQVWLSGDNADAMLEALTPTDVAGIAEGRVRYSMFLNETGGVLDDLMIARLDGMLQLVVNAGRADHDIAHLEAYLADGVDMTVRRERALLALQGPAAPDVLARLGVDLDGFFFMQVGHFDIAGIPCIITRSGY
;
A
#
# COMPACT_ATOMS: atom_id res chain seq x y z
N MET A 1 -9.27 -1.42 7.26
CA MET A 1 -8.51 -0.64 6.27
C MET A 1 -8.93 -1.07 4.89
N ALA A 2 -8.95 -0.14 3.93
CA ALA A 2 -9.23 -0.50 2.54
C ALA A 2 -7.91 -0.59 1.75
N GLN A 3 -7.95 -1.40 0.69
CA GLN A 3 -6.84 -1.57 -0.23
C GLN A 3 -7.27 -1.05 -1.61
N VAL A 4 -6.48 -0.17 -2.20
CA VAL A 4 -6.74 0.41 -3.52
C VAL A 4 -5.51 0.17 -4.40
N TRP A 5 -5.74 -0.34 -5.60
CA TRP A 5 -4.68 -0.57 -6.57
C TRP A 5 -4.84 0.40 -7.73
N LEU A 6 -3.72 1.03 -8.10
CA LEU A 6 -3.65 1.95 -9.23
C LEU A 6 -2.65 1.39 -10.24
N SER A 7 -3.01 1.46 -11.53
CA SER A 7 -2.13 1.09 -12.63
C SER A 7 -2.33 2.04 -13.81
N GLY A 8 -1.39 2.03 -14.74
CA GLY A 8 -1.38 2.91 -15.91
C GLY A 8 -0.25 3.94 -15.86
N ASP A 9 0.11 4.46 -17.03
CA ASP A 9 1.30 5.31 -17.21
C ASP A 9 1.26 6.62 -16.40
N ASN A 10 0.04 7.11 -16.10
CA ASN A 10 -0.16 8.34 -15.33
C ASN A 10 -0.39 8.11 -13.82
N ALA A 11 -0.36 6.87 -13.32
CA ALA A 11 -0.68 6.56 -11.93
C ALA A 11 0.29 7.22 -10.95
N ASP A 12 1.57 7.23 -11.26
CA ASP A 12 2.61 7.85 -10.42
C ASP A 12 2.38 9.36 -10.31
N ALA A 13 2.28 10.04 -11.44
CA ALA A 13 2.08 11.49 -11.49
C ALA A 13 0.76 11.93 -10.84
N MET A 14 -0.31 11.15 -11.02
CA MET A 14 -1.59 11.38 -10.37
C MET A 14 -1.45 11.34 -8.86
N LEU A 15 -0.79 10.30 -8.32
CA LEU A 15 -0.65 10.15 -6.88
C LEU A 15 0.33 11.16 -6.27
N GLU A 16 1.38 11.56 -7.01
CA GLU A 16 2.28 12.65 -6.61
C GLU A 16 1.58 14.01 -6.48
N ALA A 17 0.56 14.26 -7.30
CA ALA A 17 -0.23 15.49 -7.18
C ALA A 17 -1.08 15.54 -5.89
N LEU A 18 -1.34 14.39 -5.27
CA LEU A 18 -2.18 14.26 -4.06
C LEU A 18 -1.38 14.03 -2.78
N THR A 19 -0.09 13.72 -2.90
CA THR A 19 0.76 13.34 -1.76
C THR A 19 2.11 14.05 -1.82
N PRO A 20 2.83 14.22 -0.69
CA PRO A 20 4.17 14.82 -0.69
C PRO A 20 5.27 13.81 -1.03
N THR A 21 4.91 12.65 -1.59
CA THR A 21 5.86 11.54 -1.85
C THR A 21 6.30 11.55 -3.30
N ASP A 22 7.60 11.42 -3.54
CA ASP A 22 8.16 11.02 -4.84
C ASP A 22 7.74 9.57 -5.13
N VAL A 23 6.59 9.42 -5.80
CA VAL A 23 5.97 8.10 -6.08
C VAL A 23 6.75 7.38 -7.18
N ALA A 24 7.17 8.11 -8.22
CA ALA A 24 7.98 7.55 -9.30
C ALA A 24 9.31 6.98 -8.78
N GLY A 25 9.86 7.58 -7.73
CA GLY A 25 11.07 7.09 -7.05
C GLY A 25 10.89 5.89 -6.14
N ILE A 26 9.65 5.38 -5.95
CA ILE A 26 9.41 4.15 -5.19
C ILE A 26 9.84 2.94 -6.04
N ALA A 27 10.91 2.26 -5.64
CA ALA A 27 11.36 1.07 -6.33
C ALA A 27 10.37 -0.11 -6.14
N GLU A 28 10.38 -1.05 -7.09
CA GLU A 28 9.62 -2.31 -6.99
C GLU A 28 9.96 -3.04 -5.69
N GLY A 29 8.94 -3.60 -5.01
CA GLY A 29 9.08 -4.27 -3.73
C GLY A 29 9.27 -3.32 -2.53
N ARG A 30 9.05 -2.01 -2.70
CA ARG A 30 9.21 -1.02 -1.62
C ARG A 30 7.89 -0.38 -1.22
N VAL A 31 7.88 0.07 0.04
CA VAL A 31 6.73 0.75 0.65
C VAL A 31 7.17 2.13 1.13
N ARG A 32 6.24 3.09 1.11
CA ARG A 32 6.39 4.42 1.72
C ARG A 32 5.15 4.75 2.56
N TYR A 33 5.38 5.33 3.70
CA TYR A 33 4.34 6.02 4.46
C TYR A 33 4.16 7.42 3.88
N SER A 34 2.93 7.85 3.68
CA SER A 34 2.59 9.13 3.08
C SER A 34 1.29 9.70 3.66
N MET A 35 0.83 10.79 3.09
CA MET A 35 -0.43 11.43 3.46
C MET A 35 -1.10 12.06 2.25
N PHE A 36 -2.42 12.04 2.21
CA PHE A 36 -3.19 12.86 1.28
C PHE A 36 -3.22 14.30 1.75
N LEU A 37 -2.99 15.22 0.82
CA LEU A 37 -3.01 16.65 1.08
C LEU A 37 -4.17 17.31 0.34
N ASN A 38 -4.72 18.38 0.91
CA ASN A 38 -5.60 19.29 0.19
C ASN A 38 -4.79 20.36 -0.56
N GLU A 39 -5.46 21.21 -1.34
CA GLU A 39 -4.85 22.25 -2.16
C GLU A 39 -4.04 23.29 -1.37
N THR A 40 -4.25 23.41 -0.06
CA THR A 40 -3.50 24.30 0.82
C THR A 40 -2.39 23.61 1.59
N GLY A 41 -2.12 22.32 1.31
CA GLY A 41 -1.11 21.51 1.97
C GLY A 41 -1.55 20.95 3.34
N GLY A 42 -2.84 21.07 3.69
CA GLY A 42 -3.39 20.47 4.90
C GLY A 42 -3.57 18.95 4.72
N VAL A 43 -3.25 18.18 5.77
CA VAL A 43 -3.37 16.73 5.77
C VAL A 43 -4.84 16.32 5.82
N LEU A 44 -5.25 15.48 4.87
CA LEU A 44 -6.59 14.89 4.83
C LEU A 44 -6.63 13.55 5.57
N ASP A 45 -5.69 12.66 5.27
CA ASP A 45 -5.48 11.38 5.96
C ASP A 45 -4.07 10.85 5.64
N ASP A 46 -3.62 9.81 6.34
CA ASP A 46 -2.38 9.11 6.07
C ASP A 46 -2.62 7.78 5.34
N LEU A 47 -1.60 7.31 4.61
CA LEU A 47 -1.68 6.06 3.86
C LEU A 47 -0.32 5.38 3.72
N MET A 48 -0.36 4.10 3.35
CA MET A 48 0.83 3.40 2.87
C MET A 48 0.75 3.25 1.36
N ILE A 49 1.86 3.50 0.67
CA ILE A 49 2.02 3.34 -0.77
C ILE A 49 3.08 2.26 -1.00
N ALA A 50 2.71 1.18 -1.66
CA ALA A 50 3.63 0.11 -2.06
C ALA A 50 3.69 0.01 -3.58
N ARG A 51 4.87 -0.29 -4.13
CA ARG A 51 5.02 -0.68 -5.54
C ARG A 51 5.26 -2.17 -5.61
N LEU A 52 4.34 -2.88 -6.26
CA LEU A 52 4.42 -4.32 -6.45
C LEU A 52 3.73 -4.72 -7.76
N ASP A 53 4.35 -5.59 -8.56
CA ASP A 53 3.88 -6.03 -9.87
C ASP A 53 3.69 -4.88 -10.88
N GLY A 54 4.51 -3.83 -10.78
CA GLY A 54 4.39 -2.64 -11.61
C GLY A 54 3.18 -1.74 -11.28
N MET A 55 2.46 -2.03 -10.20
CA MET A 55 1.29 -1.27 -9.74
C MET A 55 1.57 -0.55 -8.42
N LEU A 56 0.79 0.49 -8.14
CA LEU A 56 0.73 1.10 -6.82
C LEU A 56 -0.37 0.43 -6.01
N GLN A 57 -0.01 -0.06 -4.83
CA GLN A 57 -0.95 -0.65 -3.88
C GLN A 57 -1.04 0.27 -2.66
N LEU A 58 -2.22 0.85 -2.45
CA LEU A 58 -2.47 1.77 -1.36
C LEU A 58 -3.20 1.05 -0.23
N VAL A 59 -2.84 1.35 1.00
CA VAL A 59 -3.59 0.97 2.20
C VAL A 59 -4.03 2.24 2.89
N VAL A 60 -5.36 2.44 2.96
CA VAL A 60 -6.00 3.61 3.56
C VAL A 60 -6.76 3.24 4.83
N ASN A 61 -6.97 4.20 5.72
CA ASN A 61 -7.55 3.98 7.04
C ASN A 61 -9.02 3.57 6.98
N ALA A 62 -9.43 2.62 7.82
CA ALA A 62 -10.76 2.04 7.80
C ALA A 62 -11.85 3.10 8.04
N GLY A 63 -11.63 4.00 9.00
CA GLY A 63 -12.61 5.03 9.38
C GLY A 63 -12.80 6.12 8.34
N ARG A 64 -11.88 6.24 7.38
CA ARG A 64 -11.92 7.24 6.32
C ARG A 64 -11.88 6.67 4.91
N ALA A 65 -11.97 5.34 4.79
CA ALA A 65 -11.80 4.64 3.52
C ALA A 65 -12.68 5.19 2.39
N ASP A 66 -13.96 5.44 2.66
CA ASP A 66 -14.87 5.96 1.63
C ASP A 66 -14.52 7.40 1.22
N HIS A 67 -14.02 8.22 2.15
CA HIS A 67 -13.55 9.56 1.86
C HIS A 67 -12.27 9.54 1.01
N ASP A 68 -11.31 8.69 1.35
CA ASP A 68 -10.03 8.59 0.66
C ASP A 68 -10.20 7.99 -0.75
N ILE A 69 -11.09 7.00 -0.89
CA ILE A 69 -11.47 6.46 -2.18
C ILE A 69 -12.14 7.54 -3.05
N ALA A 70 -13.09 8.30 -2.50
CA ALA A 70 -13.74 9.38 -3.22
C ALA A 70 -12.74 10.49 -3.61
N HIS A 71 -11.75 10.76 -2.76
CA HIS A 71 -10.67 11.70 -3.08
C HIS A 71 -9.85 11.21 -4.27
N LEU A 72 -9.44 9.94 -4.30
CA LEU A 72 -8.74 9.35 -5.44
C LEU A 72 -9.60 9.37 -6.72
N GLU A 73 -10.90 9.03 -6.62
CA GLU A 73 -11.84 9.05 -7.75
C GLU A 73 -11.99 10.44 -8.35
N ALA A 74 -12.03 11.48 -7.51
CA ALA A 74 -12.20 12.87 -7.94
C ALA A 74 -10.99 13.40 -8.76
N TYR A 75 -9.81 12.81 -8.56
CA TYR A 75 -8.58 13.20 -9.24
C TYR A 75 -8.04 12.10 -10.19
N LEU A 76 -8.89 11.10 -10.51
CA LEU A 76 -8.49 10.01 -11.37
C LEU A 76 -8.10 10.53 -12.75
N ALA A 77 -6.84 10.34 -13.14
CA ALA A 77 -6.31 10.82 -14.41
C ALA A 77 -6.66 9.88 -15.58
N ASP A 78 -6.71 10.41 -16.79
CA ASP A 78 -6.89 9.60 -17.99
C ASP A 78 -5.80 8.53 -18.10
N GLY A 79 -6.20 7.29 -18.41
CA GLY A 79 -5.31 6.14 -18.53
C GLY A 79 -4.85 5.56 -17.19
N VAL A 80 -5.45 5.95 -16.08
CA VAL A 80 -5.26 5.31 -14.77
C VAL A 80 -6.43 4.41 -14.46
N ASP A 81 -6.14 3.14 -14.22
CA ASP A 81 -7.10 2.17 -13.71
C ASP A 81 -7.01 2.13 -12.18
N MET A 82 -8.16 2.26 -11.52
CA MET A 82 -8.29 2.15 -10.08
C MET A 82 -9.18 0.97 -9.71
N THR A 83 -8.71 0.12 -8.80
CA THR A 83 -9.47 -1.02 -8.28
C THR A 83 -9.47 -1.03 -6.76
N VAL A 84 -10.65 -0.97 -6.15
CA VAL A 84 -10.82 -1.14 -4.70
C VAL A 84 -10.99 -2.62 -4.38
N ARG A 85 -10.04 -3.18 -3.64
CA ARG A 85 -9.96 -4.63 -3.33
C ARG A 85 -10.73 -4.96 -2.04
N ARG A 86 -12.06 -4.86 -2.11
CA ARG A 86 -12.95 -5.08 -0.95
C ARG A 86 -13.01 -6.56 -0.51
N GLU A 87 -12.62 -7.48 -1.38
CA GLU A 87 -12.58 -8.92 -1.12
C GLU A 87 -11.35 -9.37 -0.33
N ARG A 88 -10.35 -8.50 -0.15
CA ARG A 88 -9.12 -8.83 0.57
C ARG A 88 -9.19 -8.40 2.02
N ALA A 89 -8.76 -9.29 2.92
CA ALA A 89 -8.52 -8.96 4.31
C ALA A 89 -7.13 -8.34 4.50
N LEU A 90 -6.99 -7.46 5.47
CA LEU A 90 -5.72 -6.97 5.99
C LEU A 90 -5.56 -7.45 7.42
N LEU A 91 -4.48 -8.17 7.70
CA LEU A 91 -4.14 -8.67 9.03
C LEU A 91 -2.84 -8.01 9.49
N ALA A 92 -2.80 -7.58 10.75
CA ALA A 92 -1.60 -7.07 11.38
C ALA A 92 -1.05 -8.13 12.35
N LEU A 93 0.12 -8.69 12.02
CA LEU A 93 0.88 -9.55 12.92
C LEU A 93 1.96 -8.69 13.59
N GLN A 94 1.79 -8.40 14.88
CA GLN A 94 2.62 -7.43 15.60
C GLN A 94 3.30 -8.05 16.81
N GLY A 95 4.48 -7.55 17.12
CA GLY A 95 5.25 -7.93 18.28
C GLY A 95 6.60 -8.58 17.93
N PRO A 96 7.50 -8.72 18.92
CA PRO A 96 8.86 -9.19 18.69
C PRO A 96 8.93 -10.63 18.15
N ALA A 97 7.92 -11.45 18.42
CA ALA A 97 7.83 -12.82 17.93
C ALA A 97 7.14 -12.97 16.56
N ALA A 98 6.75 -11.87 15.90
CA ALA A 98 6.07 -11.94 14.61
C ALA A 98 6.86 -12.71 13.54
N PRO A 99 8.19 -12.54 13.39
CA PRO A 99 8.98 -13.34 12.46
C PRO A 99 8.96 -14.83 12.77
N ASP A 100 9.00 -15.21 14.05
CA ASP A 100 8.98 -16.62 14.48
C ASP A 100 7.63 -17.28 14.16
N VAL A 101 6.54 -16.53 14.26
CA VAL A 101 5.20 -17.01 13.89
C VAL A 101 5.15 -17.27 12.40
N LEU A 102 5.63 -16.36 11.55
CA LEU A 102 5.68 -16.52 10.10
C LEU A 102 6.59 -17.69 9.70
N ALA A 103 7.74 -17.84 10.34
CA ALA A 103 8.64 -18.97 10.07
C ALA A 103 7.97 -20.32 10.36
N ARG A 104 7.15 -20.44 11.42
CA ARG A 104 6.37 -21.66 11.72
C ARG A 104 5.30 -21.95 10.66
N LEU A 105 4.87 -20.95 9.91
CA LEU A 105 3.93 -21.07 8.80
C LEU A 105 4.62 -21.26 7.45
N GLY A 106 5.94 -21.48 7.45
CA GLY A 106 6.73 -21.75 6.26
C GLY A 106 7.19 -20.51 5.49
N VAL A 107 7.04 -19.32 6.08
CA VAL A 107 7.48 -18.06 5.45
C VAL A 107 8.93 -17.80 5.80
N ASP A 108 9.78 -17.71 4.80
CA ASP A 108 11.16 -17.26 4.93
C ASP A 108 11.23 -15.75 4.72
N LEU A 109 11.73 -15.05 5.73
CA LEU A 109 11.92 -13.59 5.72
C LEU A 109 13.39 -13.20 5.56
N ASP A 110 14.29 -14.14 5.21
CA ASP A 110 15.69 -13.78 4.97
C ASP A 110 15.81 -12.82 3.78
N GLY A 111 16.56 -11.74 3.97
CA GLY A 111 16.66 -10.68 2.98
C GLY A 111 15.40 -9.79 2.82
N PHE A 112 14.35 -10.00 3.61
CA PHE A 112 13.16 -9.16 3.59
C PHE A 112 13.21 -8.12 4.71
N PHE A 113 13.45 -6.85 4.34
CA PHE A 113 13.76 -5.78 5.29
C PHE A 113 12.59 -4.82 5.52
N PHE A 114 12.77 -3.92 6.48
CA PHE A 114 11.81 -2.86 6.80
C PHE A 114 11.44 -2.03 5.56
N MET A 115 10.15 -1.72 5.42
CA MET A 115 9.54 -1.03 4.28
C MET A 115 9.72 -1.77 2.95
N GLN A 116 9.67 -3.08 3.00
CA GLN A 116 9.52 -3.93 1.82
C GLN A 116 8.12 -4.55 1.75
N VAL A 117 7.72 -4.88 0.53
CA VAL A 117 6.51 -5.61 0.18
C VAL A 117 6.87 -6.75 -0.77
N GLY A 118 6.17 -7.86 -0.66
CA GLY A 118 6.40 -9.01 -1.54
C GLY A 118 5.29 -10.06 -1.44
N HIS A 119 5.34 -11.00 -2.38
CA HIS A 119 4.46 -12.16 -2.41
C HIS A 119 5.02 -13.29 -1.56
N PHE A 120 4.17 -13.90 -0.76
CA PHE A 120 4.48 -15.05 0.07
C PHE A 120 3.33 -16.04 0.05
N ASP A 121 3.65 -17.31 0.26
CA ASP A 121 2.65 -18.34 0.55
C ASP A 121 2.61 -18.57 2.07
N ILE A 122 1.43 -18.46 2.66
CA ILE A 122 1.23 -18.74 4.08
C ILE A 122 0.30 -19.95 4.19
N ALA A 123 0.85 -21.09 4.52
CA ALA A 123 0.10 -22.35 4.64
C ALA A 123 -0.75 -22.69 3.39
N GLY A 124 -0.23 -22.46 2.19
CA GLY A 124 -0.90 -22.69 0.92
C GLY A 124 -1.82 -21.56 0.45
N ILE A 125 -1.80 -20.41 1.13
CA ILE A 125 -2.61 -19.23 0.77
C ILE A 125 -1.69 -18.13 0.23
N PRO A 126 -1.89 -17.66 -1.02
CA PRO A 126 -1.13 -16.55 -1.57
C PRO A 126 -1.42 -15.25 -0.81
N CYS A 127 -0.38 -14.66 -0.25
CA CYS A 127 -0.45 -13.43 0.53
C CYS A 127 0.52 -12.38 0.00
N ILE A 128 0.19 -11.12 0.23
CA ILE A 128 1.13 -10.01 0.12
C ILE A 128 1.52 -9.63 1.54
N ILE A 129 2.81 -9.61 1.83
CA ILE A 129 3.33 -9.19 3.13
C ILE A 129 4.04 -7.85 2.95
N THR A 130 3.74 -6.90 3.83
CA THR A 130 4.56 -5.71 4.03
C THR A 130 5.29 -5.83 5.37
N ARG A 131 6.62 -5.63 5.37
CA ARG A 131 7.39 -5.53 6.60
C ARG A 131 7.48 -4.07 7.02
N SER A 132 6.45 -3.63 7.69
CA SER A 132 6.32 -2.28 8.23
C SER A 132 6.01 -2.38 9.73
N GLY A 133 6.06 -1.28 10.43
CA GLY A 133 5.72 -1.25 11.85
C GLY A 133 6.12 0.08 12.47
N TYR A 134 5.64 0.29 13.67
CA TYR A 134 5.92 1.48 14.47
C TYR A 134 7.04 1.20 15.46
#